data_b7224e94f6d7d21b1fdb2908acf39e3f
#
_entry.id   b7224e94f6d7d21b1fdb2908acf39e3f
#
_cell.length_a   1.000
_cell.length_b   1.000
_cell.length_c   1.000
_cell.angle_alpha   90.00
_cell.angle_beta   90.00
_cell.angle_gamma   90.00
#
_symmetry.space_group_name_H-M   'P 1'
#
loop_
_entity.id
_entity.type
_entity.pdbx_description
1 polymer ?
#
loop_
_entity_poly.entity_id
_entity_poly.type
_entity_poly.pdbx_seq_one_letter_code
_entity_poly.pdbx_strand_id
1 'polypeptide(L)'
;TRELRVLFNIDQTTMSSVKKEDYEAMVKEHGSLEQRGGLPVEDNSNRTKINQFILNIRDNLVGIQRDSTGVAHYDASKDKVLLPAQNRFENYEDYVQELLRQVVSSTGHQQRLARQGVEVPNGKTPEQDVINRERLVVELASAIKMQEMGMTARLTPESQALVPEWTKAMKENPYYLDNVALDVNSALDVIAKAERGEKVEYASVRNEQQTAELAEAIGQKGKIAIDNVQMMKDDNNRWTIYIKPEGQAAFNLYPERDDLNRFFTTIKNGPEEAIDKLRAELAQKYY
;
A
#
# COMPACT_ATOMS: atom_id res chain seq x y z
N THR A 1 7.26 -6.88 -47.48
CA THR A 1 6.12 -6.22 -46.78
C THR A 1 5.68 -7.12 -45.63
N ARG A 2 5.86 -6.67 -44.37
CA ARG A 2 5.32 -7.35 -43.20
C ARG A 2 3.85 -6.94 -43.07
N GLU A 3 2.93 -7.88 -43.34
CA GLU A 3 1.51 -7.69 -43.05
C GLU A 3 1.29 -7.87 -41.50
N LEU A 4 0.75 -6.86 -40.87
CA LEU A 4 0.27 -6.94 -39.49
C LEU A 4 -1.12 -7.58 -39.51
N ARG A 5 -1.23 -8.83 -39.02
CA ARG A 5 -2.51 -9.52 -38.86
C ARG A 5 -2.90 -9.47 -37.38
N VAL A 6 -4.05 -8.93 -37.09
CA VAL A 6 -4.67 -9.00 -35.75
C VAL A 6 -5.41 -10.33 -35.68
N LEU A 7 -5.02 -11.21 -34.76
CA LEU A 7 -5.66 -12.49 -34.52
C LEU A 7 -6.53 -12.37 -33.25
N PHE A 8 -7.75 -12.84 -33.31
CA PHE A 8 -8.67 -12.93 -32.18
C PHE A 8 -8.90 -14.39 -31.85
N ASN A 9 -8.98 -14.71 -30.55
CA ASN A 9 -9.54 -15.98 -30.12
C ASN A 9 -11.06 -15.93 -30.34
N ILE A 10 -11.61 -16.97 -31.01
CA ILE A 10 -13.02 -17.05 -31.33
C ILE A 10 -13.92 -16.99 -30.10
N ASP A 11 -13.44 -17.53 -28.94
CA ASP A 11 -14.17 -17.52 -27.68
C ASP A 11 -14.21 -16.13 -27.01
N GLN A 12 -13.37 -15.20 -27.45
CA GLN A 12 -13.35 -13.81 -27.02
C GLN A 12 -14.20 -12.89 -27.92
N THR A 13 -14.86 -13.46 -28.90
CA THR A 13 -15.73 -12.72 -29.82
C THR A 13 -17.20 -12.90 -29.43
N THR A 14 -18.08 -12.03 -29.94
CA THR A 14 -19.53 -12.20 -29.81
C THR A 14 -20.13 -13.27 -30.78
N MET A 15 -19.28 -14.03 -31.46
CA MET A 15 -19.69 -14.98 -32.49
C MET A 15 -20.59 -16.08 -31.92
N SER A 16 -20.30 -16.53 -30.68
CA SER A 16 -21.13 -17.54 -30.00
C SER A 16 -22.59 -17.10 -29.76
N SER A 17 -22.84 -15.80 -29.71
CA SER A 17 -24.18 -15.24 -29.48
C SER A 17 -24.83 -14.71 -30.77
N VAL A 18 -24.04 -14.17 -31.71
CA VAL A 18 -24.56 -13.50 -32.92
C VAL A 18 -24.59 -14.43 -34.13
N LYS A 19 -23.63 -15.36 -34.22
CA LYS A 19 -23.51 -16.34 -35.34
C LYS A 19 -23.23 -17.72 -34.77
N LYS A 20 -24.19 -18.25 -34.05
CA LYS A 20 -24.05 -19.49 -33.28
C LYS A 20 -23.67 -20.70 -34.16
N GLU A 21 -24.28 -20.84 -35.33
CA GLU A 21 -24.01 -21.96 -36.23
C GLU A 21 -22.57 -21.94 -36.78
N ASP A 22 -22.07 -20.75 -37.15
CA ASP A 22 -20.70 -20.57 -37.62
C ASP A 22 -19.69 -20.83 -36.47
N TYR A 23 -20.03 -20.40 -35.25
CA TYR A 23 -19.23 -20.68 -34.09
C TYR A 23 -19.13 -22.16 -33.79
N GLU A 24 -20.28 -22.86 -33.75
CA GLU A 24 -20.33 -24.32 -33.51
C GLU A 24 -19.58 -25.10 -34.58
N ALA A 25 -19.66 -24.70 -35.85
CA ALA A 25 -18.91 -25.30 -36.95
C ALA A 25 -17.39 -25.14 -36.76
N MET A 26 -16.93 -23.94 -36.41
CA MET A 26 -15.52 -23.68 -36.14
C MET A 26 -15.00 -24.43 -34.91
N VAL A 27 -15.78 -24.49 -33.83
CA VAL A 27 -15.43 -25.27 -32.62
C VAL A 27 -15.35 -26.76 -32.93
N LYS A 28 -16.27 -27.27 -33.77
CA LYS A 28 -16.27 -28.68 -34.21
C LYS A 28 -15.05 -29.02 -35.08
N GLU A 29 -14.63 -28.11 -35.94
CA GLU A 29 -13.48 -28.30 -36.85
C GLU A 29 -12.14 -28.16 -36.14
N HIS A 30 -12.02 -27.18 -35.26
CA HIS A 30 -10.73 -26.80 -34.63
C HIS A 30 -10.63 -27.16 -33.17
N GLY A 31 -11.70 -27.60 -32.51
CA GLY A 31 -11.82 -27.84 -31.06
C GLY A 31 -11.92 -26.53 -30.26
N SER A 32 -12.65 -26.59 -29.16
CA SER A 32 -12.64 -25.51 -28.17
C SER A 32 -11.34 -25.56 -27.36
N LEU A 33 -10.97 -24.45 -26.68
CA LEU A 33 -9.88 -24.42 -25.71
C LEU A 33 -10.05 -25.49 -24.62
N GLU A 34 -11.30 -25.76 -24.20
CA GLU A 34 -11.65 -26.80 -23.23
C GLU A 34 -11.31 -28.21 -23.75
N GLN A 35 -11.53 -28.50 -25.05
CA GLN A 35 -11.24 -29.79 -25.65
C GLN A 35 -9.75 -30.04 -25.94
N ARG A 36 -8.93 -28.99 -25.95
CA ARG A 36 -7.47 -29.07 -26.13
C ARG A 36 -6.70 -29.26 -24.83
N GLY A 37 -7.35 -29.66 -23.74
CA GLY A 37 -6.75 -29.72 -22.43
C GLY A 37 -6.41 -28.31 -21.94
N GLY A 38 -7.32 -27.39 -22.29
CA GLY A 38 -7.23 -26.00 -21.84
C GLY A 38 -6.98 -25.95 -20.36
N LEU A 39 -6.21 -24.95 -19.94
CA LEU A 39 -6.01 -24.60 -18.55
C LEU A 39 -7.34 -24.75 -17.81
N PRO A 40 -7.34 -25.33 -16.57
CA PRO A 40 -8.57 -25.48 -15.80
C PRO A 40 -9.35 -24.18 -15.89
N VAL A 41 -10.68 -24.29 -16.08
CA VAL A 41 -11.57 -23.12 -16.03
C VAL A 41 -11.37 -22.49 -14.67
N GLU A 42 -10.40 -21.59 -14.60
CA GLU A 42 -10.21 -20.75 -13.42
C GLU A 42 -11.55 -20.04 -13.22
N ASP A 43 -12.03 -20.06 -11.98
CA ASP A 43 -13.25 -19.37 -11.61
C ASP A 43 -13.14 -17.89 -12.04
N ASN A 44 -13.72 -17.60 -13.22
CA ASN A 44 -13.69 -16.27 -13.82
C ASN A 44 -14.25 -15.19 -12.88
N SER A 45 -15.07 -15.59 -11.89
CA SER A 45 -15.61 -14.68 -10.89
C SER A 45 -14.50 -14.13 -9.97
N ASN A 46 -13.56 -14.97 -9.56
CA ASN A 46 -12.44 -14.56 -8.72
C ASN A 46 -11.46 -13.68 -9.50
N ARG A 47 -11.16 -14.04 -10.74
CA ARG A 47 -10.29 -13.26 -11.62
C ARG A 47 -10.85 -11.87 -11.93
N THR A 48 -12.16 -11.76 -12.08
CA THR A 48 -12.85 -10.47 -12.26
C THR A 48 -12.72 -9.59 -11.01
N LYS A 49 -12.87 -10.16 -9.82
CA LYS A 49 -12.70 -9.44 -8.56
C LYS A 49 -11.26 -8.94 -8.39
N ILE A 50 -10.28 -9.78 -8.70
CA ILE A 50 -8.86 -9.42 -8.62
C ILE A 50 -8.53 -8.30 -9.63
N ASN A 51 -9.05 -8.38 -10.86
CA ASN A 51 -8.86 -7.33 -11.85
C ASN A 51 -9.49 -6.01 -11.39
N GLN A 52 -10.66 -6.04 -10.76
CA GLN A 52 -11.28 -4.84 -10.18
C GLN A 52 -10.45 -4.29 -9.02
N PHE A 53 -9.92 -5.15 -8.15
CA PHE A 53 -8.97 -4.74 -7.11
C PHE A 53 -7.77 -4.02 -7.71
N ILE A 54 -7.13 -4.58 -8.74
CA ILE A 54 -5.97 -3.97 -9.42
C ILE A 54 -6.31 -2.58 -9.98
N LEU A 55 -7.48 -2.42 -10.58
CA LEU A 55 -7.96 -1.14 -11.08
C LEU A 55 -8.14 -0.13 -9.93
N ASN A 56 -8.79 -0.55 -8.85
CA ASN A 56 -9.02 0.30 -7.69
C ASN A 56 -7.69 0.75 -7.04
N ILE A 57 -6.73 -0.16 -6.90
CA ILE A 57 -5.38 0.17 -6.39
C ILE A 57 -4.68 1.17 -7.30
N ARG A 58 -4.71 0.95 -8.62
CA ARG A 58 -4.09 1.85 -9.60
C ARG A 58 -4.67 3.27 -9.55
N ASP A 59 -5.97 3.37 -9.40
CA ASP A 59 -6.68 4.65 -9.49
C ASP A 59 -6.71 5.40 -8.15
N ASN A 60 -6.61 4.69 -7.01
CA ASN A 60 -6.81 5.27 -5.70
C ASN A 60 -5.59 5.24 -4.77
N LEU A 61 -4.56 4.42 -5.06
CA LEU A 61 -3.38 4.29 -4.19
C LEU A 61 -2.08 4.61 -4.92
N VAL A 62 -1.71 3.82 -5.93
CA VAL A 62 -0.41 3.90 -6.59
C VAL A 62 -0.51 3.51 -8.05
N GLY A 63 0.12 4.29 -8.93
CA GLY A 63 0.18 3.97 -10.35
C GLY A 63 0.90 2.65 -10.62
N ILE A 64 0.30 1.77 -11.43
CA ILE A 64 0.88 0.49 -11.85
C ILE A 64 1.28 0.59 -13.30
N GLN A 65 2.56 0.37 -13.59
CA GLN A 65 3.12 0.43 -14.94
C GLN A 65 3.81 -0.88 -15.30
N ARG A 66 3.77 -1.21 -16.59
CA ARG A 66 4.51 -2.35 -17.11
C ARG A 66 6.00 -2.02 -17.14
N ASP A 67 6.81 -2.90 -16.58
CA ASP A 67 8.26 -2.85 -16.67
C ASP A 67 8.80 -3.75 -17.77
N SER A 68 9.79 -3.25 -18.51
CA SER A 68 10.47 -3.99 -19.58
C SER A 68 11.72 -4.75 -19.09
N THR A 69 12.25 -4.40 -17.91
CA THR A 69 13.48 -5.00 -17.36
C THR A 69 13.25 -6.42 -16.83
N GLY A 70 12.00 -6.76 -16.53
CA GLY A 70 11.62 -8.08 -16.04
C GLY A 70 11.68 -8.23 -14.53
N VAL A 71 11.98 -7.16 -13.79
CA VAL A 71 12.05 -7.16 -12.33
C VAL A 71 10.92 -6.30 -11.76
N ALA A 72 10.07 -6.92 -10.94
CA ALA A 72 9.04 -6.18 -10.23
C ALA A 72 9.65 -5.34 -9.09
N HIS A 73 9.29 -4.08 -9.01
CA HIS A 73 9.71 -3.22 -7.89
C HIS A 73 8.80 -2.00 -7.72
N TYR A 74 8.79 -1.47 -6.51
CA TYR A 74 8.17 -0.19 -6.21
C TYR A 74 9.23 0.93 -6.31
N ASP A 75 9.04 1.87 -7.22
CA ASP A 75 9.87 3.06 -7.38
C ASP A 75 9.31 4.19 -6.50
N ALA A 76 9.91 4.38 -5.32
CA ALA A 76 9.46 5.40 -4.38
C ALA A 76 9.72 6.83 -4.88
N SER A 77 10.65 7.03 -5.82
CA SER A 77 10.94 8.36 -6.40
C SER A 77 9.85 8.85 -7.34
N LYS A 78 9.18 7.91 -8.01
CA LYS A 78 8.08 8.18 -8.95
C LYS A 78 6.71 7.82 -8.38
N ASP A 79 6.70 7.21 -7.19
CA ASP A 79 5.52 6.63 -6.57
C ASP A 79 4.74 5.70 -7.53
N LYS A 80 5.46 4.72 -8.07
CA LYS A 80 4.90 3.78 -9.03
C LYS A 80 5.34 2.35 -8.76
N VAL A 81 4.42 1.44 -8.94
CA VAL A 81 4.69 0.00 -9.04
C VAL A 81 5.07 -0.32 -10.47
N LEU A 82 6.24 -0.88 -10.65
CA LEU A 82 6.76 -1.36 -11.93
C LEU A 82 6.69 -2.89 -11.93
N LEU A 83 5.93 -3.47 -12.86
CA LEU A 83 5.63 -4.89 -12.86
C LEU A 83 5.83 -5.48 -14.27
N PRO A 84 6.53 -6.63 -14.39
CA PRO A 84 6.62 -7.36 -15.64
C PRO A 84 5.25 -7.76 -16.17
N ALA A 85 5.19 -8.05 -17.48
CA ALA A 85 3.95 -8.56 -18.06
C ALA A 85 3.56 -9.90 -17.41
N GLN A 86 2.27 -10.14 -17.23
CA GLN A 86 1.74 -11.35 -16.58
C GLN A 86 2.31 -12.66 -17.17
N ASN A 87 2.53 -12.71 -18.47
CA ASN A 87 3.11 -13.89 -19.17
C ASN A 87 4.60 -14.14 -18.87
N ARG A 88 5.23 -13.33 -18.01
CA ARG A 88 6.59 -13.56 -17.50
C ARG A 88 6.61 -14.36 -16.22
N PHE A 89 5.45 -14.56 -15.59
CA PHE A 89 5.29 -15.35 -14.38
C PHE A 89 4.88 -16.78 -14.75
N GLU A 90 5.22 -17.74 -13.92
CA GLU A 90 4.89 -19.15 -14.14
C GLU A 90 3.37 -19.38 -14.11
N ASN A 91 2.67 -18.66 -13.23
CA ASN A 91 1.23 -18.72 -13.09
C ASN A 91 0.65 -17.35 -12.69
N TYR A 92 -0.68 -17.26 -12.64
CA TYR A 92 -1.38 -16.02 -12.31
C TYR A 92 -1.22 -15.64 -10.82
N GLU A 93 -1.16 -16.61 -9.93
CA GLU A 93 -1.00 -16.37 -8.50
C GLU A 93 0.36 -15.71 -8.20
N ASP A 94 1.43 -16.16 -8.85
CA ASP A 94 2.77 -15.54 -8.69
C ASP A 94 2.77 -14.09 -9.18
N TYR A 95 2.06 -13.79 -10.28
CA TYR A 95 1.88 -12.42 -10.74
C TYR A 95 1.14 -11.56 -9.72
N VAL A 96 0.03 -12.07 -9.16
CA VAL A 96 -0.78 -11.34 -8.17
C VAL A 96 -0.01 -11.17 -6.88
N GLN A 97 0.71 -12.18 -6.43
CA GLN A 97 1.49 -12.10 -5.22
C GLN A 97 2.62 -11.07 -5.34
N GLU A 98 3.31 -11.04 -6.47
CA GLU A 98 4.36 -10.06 -6.69
C GLU A 98 3.80 -8.64 -6.79
N LEU A 99 2.67 -8.46 -7.47
CA LEU A 99 1.95 -7.19 -7.47
C LEU A 99 1.62 -6.74 -6.04
N LEU A 100 1.07 -7.63 -5.20
CA LEU A 100 0.71 -7.31 -3.82
C LEU A 100 1.92 -6.90 -2.99
N ARG A 101 3.09 -7.55 -3.13
CA ARG A 101 4.33 -7.13 -2.47
C ARG A 101 4.68 -5.68 -2.79
N GLN A 102 4.62 -5.32 -4.07
CA GLN A 102 4.95 -3.95 -4.51
C GLN A 102 3.88 -2.94 -4.05
N VAL A 103 2.61 -3.33 -4.04
CA VAL A 103 1.51 -2.51 -3.49
C VAL A 103 1.70 -2.29 -1.99
N VAL A 104 2.03 -3.33 -1.22
CA VAL A 104 2.34 -3.18 0.22
C VAL A 104 3.54 -2.26 0.43
N SER A 105 4.62 -2.42 -0.34
CA SER A 105 5.77 -1.51 -0.29
C SER A 105 5.36 -0.06 -0.53
N SER A 106 4.48 0.19 -1.51
CA SER A 106 4.00 1.54 -1.80
C SER A 106 3.25 2.19 -0.65
N THR A 107 2.56 1.42 0.21
CA THR A 107 1.91 1.99 1.40
C THR A 107 2.90 2.60 2.38
N GLY A 108 4.16 2.15 2.36
CA GLY A 108 5.25 2.68 3.19
C GLY A 108 5.88 3.97 2.69
N HIS A 109 5.43 4.52 1.55
CA HIS A 109 5.92 5.80 1.03
C HIS A 109 5.91 6.89 2.10
N GLN A 110 6.90 7.81 2.06
CA GLN A 110 7.05 8.88 3.04
C GLN A 110 5.80 9.75 3.23
N GLN A 111 4.99 9.92 2.19
CA GLN A 111 3.74 10.68 2.21
C GLN A 111 2.50 9.84 2.58
N ARG A 112 2.68 8.57 2.95
CA ARG A 112 1.61 7.68 3.44
C ARG A 112 1.94 7.21 4.86
N LEU A 113 2.47 6.00 5.03
CA LEU A 113 2.81 5.45 6.34
C LEU A 113 4.26 5.75 6.79
N ALA A 114 5.09 6.32 5.91
CA ALA A 114 6.48 6.69 6.18
C ALA A 114 7.31 5.58 6.86
N ARG A 115 7.18 4.33 6.38
CA ARG A 115 7.92 3.21 6.96
C ARG A 115 9.40 3.30 6.63
N GLN A 116 10.24 3.01 7.61
CA GLN A 116 11.70 3.25 7.54
C GLN A 116 12.44 2.39 6.54
N GLY A 117 11.94 1.19 6.26
CA GLY A 117 12.55 0.26 5.33
C GLY A 117 12.25 0.55 3.87
N VAL A 118 11.35 1.49 3.59
CA VAL A 118 11.07 1.94 2.23
C VAL A 118 12.05 3.02 1.84
N GLU A 119 12.68 2.87 0.68
CA GLU A 119 13.65 3.82 0.16
C GLU A 119 13.03 5.22 0.03
N VAL A 120 13.76 6.24 0.52
CA VAL A 120 13.36 7.63 0.39
C VAL A 120 14.19 8.28 -0.72
N PRO A 121 13.57 8.91 -1.73
CA PRO A 121 14.29 9.60 -2.76
C PRO A 121 15.27 10.64 -2.17
N ASN A 122 16.53 10.56 -2.54
CA ASN A 122 17.62 11.40 -2.00
C ASN A 122 17.87 11.26 -0.49
N GLY A 123 17.28 10.25 0.16
CA GLY A 123 17.51 9.90 1.55
C GLY A 123 18.77 9.04 1.74
N LYS A 124 19.12 8.80 3.02
CA LYS A 124 20.09 7.75 3.34
C LYS A 124 19.46 6.40 3.10
N THR A 125 20.26 5.46 2.55
CA THR A 125 19.85 4.05 2.49
C THR A 125 19.56 3.56 3.91
N PRO A 126 18.39 2.94 4.17
CA PRO A 126 18.09 2.38 5.46
C PRO A 126 19.13 1.33 5.89
N GLU A 127 19.28 1.12 7.18
CA GLU A 127 20.11 0.04 7.72
C GLU A 127 19.52 -1.33 7.33
N GLN A 128 20.39 -2.35 7.22
CA GLN A 128 19.98 -3.65 6.68
C GLN A 128 18.91 -4.36 7.52
N ASP A 129 18.95 -4.21 8.83
CA ASP A 129 17.95 -4.75 9.77
C ASP A 129 16.59 -4.11 9.57
N VAL A 130 16.56 -2.81 9.27
CA VAL A 130 15.33 -2.05 8.95
C VAL A 130 14.75 -2.52 7.61
N ILE A 131 15.59 -2.74 6.60
CA ILE A 131 15.17 -3.31 5.31
C ILE A 131 14.62 -4.72 5.50
N ASN A 132 15.32 -5.55 6.29
CA ASN A 132 14.88 -6.93 6.56
C ASN A 132 13.55 -6.97 7.32
N ARG A 133 13.33 -6.01 8.24
CA ARG A 133 12.05 -5.86 8.92
C ARG A 133 10.94 -5.44 7.96
N GLU A 134 11.19 -4.47 7.09
CA GLU A 134 10.23 -4.05 6.05
C GLU A 134 9.85 -5.23 5.14
N ARG A 135 10.82 -6.05 4.76
CA ARG A 135 10.56 -7.26 3.98
C ARG A 135 9.57 -8.20 4.70
N LEU A 136 9.67 -8.35 6.02
CA LEU A 136 8.72 -9.15 6.80
C LEU A 136 7.32 -8.53 6.78
N VAL A 137 7.19 -7.21 6.90
CA VAL A 137 5.91 -6.50 6.77
C VAL A 137 5.29 -6.78 5.39
N VAL A 138 6.08 -6.67 4.33
CA VAL A 138 5.64 -6.90 2.95
C VAL A 138 5.17 -8.34 2.75
N GLU A 139 5.93 -9.33 3.22
CA GLU A 139 5.56 -10.74 3.09
C GLU A 139 4.27 -11.06 3.85
N LEU A 140 4.14 -10.60 5.10
CA LEU A 140 2.96 -10.87 5.91
C LEU A 140 1.69 -10.19 5.36
N ALA A 141 1.77 -8.91 5.02
CA ALA A 141 0.62 -8.18 4.48
C ALA A 141 0.19 -8.72 3.11
N SER A 142 1.14 -9.04 2.22
CA SER A 142 0.81 -9.67 0.93
C SER A 142 0.22 -11.07 1.09
N ALA A 143 0.72 -11.87 2.04
CA ALA A 143 0.18 -13.20 2.32
C ALA A 143 -1.25 -13.15 2.85
N ILE A 144 -1.56 -12.21 3.76
CA ILE A 144 -2.92 -11.99 4.26
C ILE A 144 -3.84 -11.62 3.10
N LYS A 145 -3.41 -10.71 2.22
CA LYS A 145 -4.22 -10.29 1.07
C LYS A 145 -4.42 -11.39 0.04
N MET A 146 -3.40 -12.23 -0.20
CA MET A 146 -3.54 -13.45 -1.02
C MET A 146 -4.59 -14.39 -0.44
N GLN A 147 -4.55 -14.62 0.88
CA GLN A 147 -5.52 -15.46 1.57
C GLN A 147 -6.96 -14.92 1.43
N GLU A 148 -7.15 -13.60 1.57
CA GLU A 148 -8.46 -12.95 1.37
C GLU A 148 -8.99 -13.14 -0.06
N MET A 149 -8.09 -13.22 -1.03
CA MET A 149 -8.41 -13.49 -2.44
C MET A 149 -8.56 -15.00 -2.76
N GLY A 150 -8.47 -15.87 -1.75
CA GLY A 150 -8.56 -17.34 -1.92
C GLY A 150 -7.34 -17.96 -2.60
N MET A 151 -6.19 -17.30 -2.57
CA MET A 151 -4.93 -17.76 -3.16
C MET A 151 -3.92 -18.14 -2.08
N THR A 152 -2.95 -18.99 -2.44
CA THR A 152 -1.89 -19.43 -1.52
C THR A 152 -0.65 -18.57 -1.70
N ALA A 153 -0.19 -17.94 -0.63
CA ALA A 153 1.06 -17.18 -0.63
C ALA A 153 2.29 -18.09 -0.46
N ARG A 154 3.39 -17.69 -1.08
CA ARG A 154 4.69 -18.37 -0.97
C ARG A 154 5.79 -17.34 -0.70
N LEU A 155 6.76 -17.70 0.14
CA LEU A 155 7.95 -16.87 0.32
C LEU A 155 8.85 -16.95 -0.91
N THR A 156 9.42 -15.82 -1.33
CA THR A 156 10.50 -15.84 -2.32
C THR A 156 11.76 -16.50 -1.75
N PRO A 157 12.68 -16.98 -2.59
CA PRO A 157 13.97 -17.49 -2.12
C PRO A 157 14.73 -16.47 -1.26
N GLU A 158 14.69 -15.20 -1.62
CA GLU A 158 15.33 -14.10 -0.89
C GLU A 158 14.68 -13.92 0.50
N SER A 159 13.36 -13.99 0.59
CA SER A 159 12.64 -13.89 1.85
C SER A 159 12.84 -15.14 2.72
N GLN A 160 12.93 -16.32 2.12
CA GLN A 160 13.27 -17.55 2.83
C GLN A 160 14.66 -17.45 3.48
N ALA A 161 15.63 -16.83 2.81
CA ALA A 161 16.97 -16.63 3.35
C ALA A 161 16.99 -15.70 4.58
N LEU A 162 15.96 -14.83 4.76
CA LEU A 162 15.85 -13.92 5.91
C LEU A 162 15.17 -14.54 7.14
N VAL A 163 14.56 -15.71 7.02
CA VAL A 163 13.86 -16.37 8.15
C VAL A 163 14.73 -16.54 9.40
N PRO A 164 16.02 -16.95 9.30
CA PRO A 164 16.90 -17.01 10.47
C PRO A 164 17.11 -15.66 11.16
N GLU A 165 17.24 -14.56 10.39
CA GLU A 165 17.42 -13.21 10.91
C GLU A 165 16.15 -12.72 11.61
N TRP A 166 14.98 -12.91 11.01
CA TRP A 166 13.70 -12.62 11.65
C TRP A 166 13.50 -13.39 12.96
N THR A 167 13.84 -14.69 12.93
CA THR A 167 13.77 -15.53 14.14
C THR A 167 14.68 -15.02 15.24
N LYS A 168 15.90 -14.57 14.89
CA LYS A 168 16.84 -13.97 15.83
C LYS A 168 16.28 -12.68 16.42
N ALA A 169 15.78 -11.77 15.56
CA ALA A 169 15.19 -10.51 15.99
C ALA A 169 13.99 -10.69 16.94
N MET A 170 13.15 -11.69 16.70
CA MET A 170 12.02 -12.04 17.59
C MET A 170 12.50 -12.56 18.95
N LYS A 171 13.62 -13.29 19.01
CA LYS A 171 14.20 -13.76 20.28
C LYS A 171 14.83 -12.64 21.08
N GLU A 172 15.48 -11.70 20.40
CA GLU A 172 16.17 -10.56 21.03
C GLU A 172 15.21 -9.44 21.48
N ASN A 173 14.09 -9.29 20.78
CA ASN A 173 13.07 -8.29 21.10
C ASN A 173 11.67 -8.93 21.19
N PRO A 174 11.10 -9.12 22.39
CA PRO A 174 9.76 -9.69 22.57
C PRO A 174 8.64 -8.94 21.85
N TYR A 175 8.82 -7.64 21.60
CA TYR A 175 7.84 -6.78 20.92
C TYR A 175 8.07 -6.66 19.41
N TYR A 176 9.05 -7.39 18.86
CA TYR A 176 9.39 -7.29 17.45
C TYR A 176 8.19 -7.62 16.56
N LEU A 177 7.51 -8.72 16.84
CA LEU A 177 6.37 -9.17 16.04
C LEU A 177 5.16 -8.25 16.21
N ASP A 178 4.92 -7.74 17.42
CA ASP A 178 3.83 -6.78 17.68
C ASP A 178 4.03 -5.51 16.85
N ASN A 179 5.25 -4.99 16.81
CA ASN A 179 5.59 -3.81 16.01
C ASN A 179 5.45 -4.09 14.49
N VAL A 180 5.82 -5.29 14.03
CA VAL A 180 5.60 -5.70 12.64
C VAL A 180 4.10 -5.80 12.34
N ALA A 181 3.31 -6.38 13.25
CA ALA A 181 1.86 -6.52 13.07
C ALA A 181 1.15 -5.17 12.99
N LEU A 182 1.60 -4.16 13.73
CA LEU A 182 1.08 -2.78 13.61
C LEU A 182 1.29 -2.21 12.20
N ASP A 183 2.49 -2.40 11.64
CA ASP A 183 2.79 -1.94 10.29
C ASP A 183 2.03 -2.73 9.21
N VAL A 184 1.86 -4.05 9.42
CA VAL A 184 1.04 -4.92 8.55
C VAL A 184 -0.40 -4.43 8.53
N ASN A 185 -1.02 -4.24 9.69
CA ASN A 185 -2.41 -3.78 9.79
C ASN A 185 -2.57 -2.39 9.15
N SER A 186 -1.66 -1.47 9.42
CA SER A 186 -1.69 -0.14 8.81
C SER A 186 -1.59 -0.19 7.28
N ALA A 187 -0.76 -1.09 6.74
CA ALA A 187 -0.64 -1.28 5.29
C ALA A 187 -1.94 -1.85 4.69
N LEU A 188 -2.54 -2.85 5.36
CA LEU A 188 -3.81 -3.44 4.94
C LEU A 188 -4.96 -2.45 4.98
N ASP A 189 -5.01 -1.57 6.00
CA ASP A 189 -6.03 -0.51 6.10
C ASP A 189 -5.93 0.48 4.93
N VAL A 190 -4.71 0.88 4.54
CA VAL A 190 -4.49 1.74 3.37
C VAL A 190 -4.96 1.04 2.08
N ILE A 191 -4.61 -0.24 1.91
CA ILE A 191 -5.03 -1.03 0.75
C ILE A 191 -6.56 -1.19 0.73
N ALA A 192 -7.18 -1.49 1.87
CA ALA A 192 -8.63 -1.65 1.96
C ALA A 192 -9.40 -0.38 1.60
N LYS A 193 -8.89 0.80 1.94
CA LYS A 193 -9.46 2.09 1.49
C LYS A 193 -9.44 2.19 -0.03
N ALA A 194 -8.29 1.99 -0.64
CA ALA A 194 -8.15 2.04 -2.09
C ALA A 194 -9.03 1.00 -2.80
N GLU A 195 -9.13 -0.21 -2.23
CA GLU A 195 -9.98 -1.29 -2.73
C GLU A 195 -11.47 -0.90 -2.76
N ARG A 196 -11.93 -0.12 -1.78
CA ARG A 196 -13.29 0.43 -1.75
C ARG A 196 -13.51 1.62 -2.70
N GLY A 197 -12.46 2.04 -3.43
CA GLY A 197 -12.51 3.20 -4.32
C GLY A 197 -12.27 4.53 -3.62
N GLU A 198 -11.83 4.52 -2.37
CA GLU A 198 -11.46 5.72 -1.62
C GLU A 198 -10.04 6.15 -1.99
N LYS A 199 -9.88 7.40 -2.44
CA LYS A 199 -8.56 7.90 -2.81
C LYS A 199 -7.66 8.06 -1.58
N VAL A 200 -6.48 7.47 -1.65
CA VAL A 200 -5.44 7.61 -0.62
C VAL A 200 -4.55 8.80 -0.97
N GLU A 201 -4.82 9.92 -0.32
CA GLU A 201 -4.07 11.16 -0.56
C GLU A 201 -2.75 11.20 0.21
N TYR A 202 -1.80 11.96 -0.29
CA TYR A 202 -0.57 12.26 0.42
C TYR A 202 -0.83 13.09 1.68
N ALA A 203 0.01 12.90 2.67
CA ALA A 203 -0.07 13.65 3.92
C ALA A 203 0.05 15.18 3.70
N SER A 204 0.91 15.59 2.76
CA SER A 204 1.05 17.01 2.38
C SER A 204 -0.25 17.62 1.88
N VAL A 205 -0.96 16.92 0.97
CA VAL A 205 -2.24 17.40 0.42
C VAL A 205 -3.28 17.56 1.52
N ARG A 206 -3.36 16.59 2.44
CA ARG A 206 -4.28 16.67 3.58
C ARG A 206 -3.95 17.80 4.55
N ASN A 207 -2.65 18.01 4.82
CA ASN A 207 -2.22 19.13 5.66
C ASN A 207 -2.59 20.47 5.02
N GLU A 208 -2.42 20.62 3.70
CA GLU A 208 -2.81 21.84 2.97
C GLU A 208 -4.32 22.06 3.01
N GLN A 209 -5.13 21.02 2.78
CA GLN A 209 -6.58 21.09 2.85
C GLN A 209 -7.05 21.43 4.26
N GLN A 210 -6.54 20.73 5.27
CA GLN A 210 -6.87 21.01 6.67
C GLN A 210 -6.44 22.41 7.10
N THR A 211 -5.28 22.88 6.63
CA THR A 211 -4.80 24.22 6.92
C THR A 211 -5.68 25.28 6.23
N ALA A 212 -6.14 25.02 4.99
CA ALA A 212 -7.04 25.91 4.26
C ALA A 212 -8.43 25.96 4.91
N GLU A 213 -9.03 24.81 5.24
CA GLU A 213 -10.31 24.72 5.96
C GLU A 213 -10.23 25.42 7.31
N LEU A 214 -9.09 25.26 8.00
CA LEU A 214 -8.81 25.90 9.27
C LEU A 214 -8.66 27.42 9.12
N ALA A 215 -7.92 27.89 8.10
CA ALA A 215 -7.76 29.33 7.84
C ALA A 215 -9.11 30.01 7.52
N GLU A 216 -10.01 29.29 6.85
CA GLU A 216 -11.36 29.75 6.57
C GLU A 216 -12.24 29.76 7.84
N ALA A 217 -12.10 28.72 8.71
CA ALA A 217 -12.82 28.61 9.97
C ALA A 217 -12.30 29.58 11.07
N ILE A 218 -11.02 29.91 11.04
CA ILE A 218 -10.30 30.71 12.05
C ILE A 218 -10.29 32.21 11.66
N GLY A 219 -11.21 32.80 11.06
CA GLY A 219 -11.23 34.27 10.82
C GLY A 219 -10.83 35.16 12.02
N GLN A 220 -10.34 34.56 13.14
CA GLN A 220 -9.70 35.21 14.29
C GLN A 220 -8.64 34.29 14.91
N LYS A 221 -7.40 34.76 14.98
CA LYS A 221 -6.25 34.12 15.63
C LYS A 221 -6.49 34.00 17.14
N GLY A 222 -6.98 32.86 17.60
CA GLY A 222 -6.98 32.50 19.03
C GLY A 222 -5.67 31.79 19.41
N LYS A 223 -5.10 32.08 20.56
CA LYS A 223 -4.02 31.26 21.13
C LYS A 223 -4.57 29.89 21.48
N ILE A 224 -3.97 28.82 20.95
CA ILE A 224 -4.32 27.47 21.33
C ILE A 224 -3.80 27.19 22.73
N ALA A 225 -4.70 26.81 23.65
CA ALA A 225 -4.27 26.35 24.96
C ALA A 225 -3.57 24.98 24.84
N ILE A 226 -2.52 24.76 25.62
CA ILE A 226 -1.71 23.52 25.62
C ILE A 226 -2.58 22.29 25.87
N ASP A 227 -3.60 22.42 26.73
CA ASP A 227 -4.54 21.32 27.05
C ASP A 227 -5.36 20.81 25.87
N ASN A 228 -5.46 21.59 24.80
CA ASN A 228 -6.20 21.25 23.59
C ASN A 228 -5.33 20.59 22.50
N VAL A 229 -4.07 20.30 22.82
CA VAL A 229 -3.12 19.69 21.89
C VAL A 229 -2.76 18.29 22.36
N GLN A 230 -3.05 17.30 21.56
CA GLN A 230 -2.79 15.90 21.89
C GLN A 230 -2.10 15.19 20.71
N MET A 231 -1.21 14.26 21.03
CA MET A 231 -0.69 13.32 20.06
C MET A 231 -1.56 12.07 20.08
N MET A 232 -2.22 11.77 18.97
CA MET A 232 -3.09 10.61 18.87
C MET A 232 -2.98 9.96 17.49
N LYS A 233 -3.54 8.80 17.33
CA LYS A 233 -3.63 8.15 16.04
C LYS A 233 -4.94 8.52 15.33
N ASP A 234 -4.82 8.78 14.03
CA ASP A 234 -5.99 8.96 13.17
C ASP A 234 -6.66 7.61 12.84
N ASP A 235 -7.75 7.66 12.09
CA ASP A 235 -8.49 6.47 11.63
C ASP A 235 -7.65 5.53 10.75
N ASN A 236 -6.51 6.01 10.25
CA ASN A 236 -5.51 5.24 9.48
C ASN A 236 -4.36 4.73 10.33
N ASN A 237 -4.51 4.75 11.67
CA ASN A 237 -3.49 4.33 12.63
C ASN A 237 -2.17 5.12 12.53
N ARG A 238 -2.20 6.35 11.99
CA ARG A 238 -1.03 7.23 11.90
C ARG A 238 -1.03 8.25 13.01
N TRP A 239 0.14 8.54 13.51
CA TRP A 239 0.31 9.57 14.53
C TRP A 239 0.01 10.95 13.95
N THR A 240 -0.84 11.69 14.67
CA THR A 240 -1.24 13.05 14.37
C THR A 240 -1.13 13.93 15.59
N ILE A 241 -0.98 15.23 15.37
CA ILE A 241 -1.21 16.25 16.37
C ILE A 241 -2.68 16.62 16.30
N TYR A 242 -3.47 16.19 17.29
CA TYR A 242 -4.86 16.57 17.41
C TYR A 242 -4.94 17.92 18.11
N ILE A 243 -5.61 18.87 17.50
CA ILE A 243 -5.81 20.22 18.03
C ILE A 243 -7.29 20.50 18.10
N LYS A 244 -7.76 20.97 19.27
CA LYS A 244 -9.14 21.39 19.49
C LYS A 244 -9.14 22.83 20.03
N PRO A 245 -9.17 23.83 19.16
CA PRO A 245 -9.28 25.23 19.60
C PRO A 245 -10.62 25.48 20.31
N GLU A 246 -10.63 26.40 21.25
CA GLU A 246 -11.85 26.74 21.98
C GLU A 246 -12.92 27.31 21.03
N GLY A 247 -14.12 26.73 21.08
CA GLY A 247 -15.26 27.15 20.23
C GLY A 247 -15.17 26.71 18.77
N GLN A 248 -14.20 25.88 18.38
CA GLN A 248 -14.01 25.44 17.00
C GLN A 248 -14.01 23.91 16.87
N ALA A 249 -14.15 23.42 15.65
CA ALA A 249 -14.01 22.00 15.35
C ALA A 249 -12.55 21.53 15.55
N ALA A 250 -12.40 20.34 16.09
CA ALA A 250 -11.10 19.72 16.23
C ALA A 250 -10.55 19.25 14.87
N PHE A 251 -9.25 19.25 14.71
CA PHE A 251 -8.57 18.79 13.50
C PHE A 251 -7.24 18.09 13.81
N ASN A 252 -6.75 17.32 12.84
CA ASN A 252 -5.50 16.58 12.95
C ASN A 252 -4.45 17.16 11.99
N LEU A 253 -3.24 17.42 12.49
CA LEU A 253 -2.06 17.74 11.70
C LEU A 253 -1.11 16.54 11.67
N TYR A 254 -0.37 16.38 10.57
CA TYR A 254 0.54 15.25 10.38
C TYR A 254 1.98 15.72 10.55
N PRO A 255 2.63 15.45 11.70
CA PRO A 255 3.98 15.90 11.98
C PRO A 255 4.99 15.15 11.11
N GLU A 256 6.10 15.83 10.86
CA GLU A 256 7.29 15.20 10.29
C GLU A 256 7.83 14.12 11.22
N ARG A 257 8.52 13.16 10.64
CA ARG A 257 9.04 12.01 11.38
C ARG A 257 9.98 12.39 12.52
N ASP A 258 10.86 13.37 12.31
CA ASP A 258 11.81 13.80 13.33
C ASP A 258 11.09 14.41 14.54
N ASP A 259 10.00 15.11 14.32
CA ASP A 259 9.16 15.63 15.38
C ASP A 259 8.43 14.52 16.16
N LEU A 260 7.96 13.49 15.46
CA LEU A 260 7.42 12.28 16.09
C LEU A 260 8.47 11.57 16.95
N ASN A 261 9.67 11.39 16.43
CA ASN A 261 10.78 10.76 17.17
C ASN A 261 11.16 11.59 18.41
N ARG A 262 11.23 12.91 18.29
CA ARG A 262 11.45 13.81 19.42
C ARG A 262 10.35 13.65 20.46
N PHE A 263 9.10 13.63 20.05
CA PHE A 263 7.95 13.48 20.93
C PHE A 263 8.00 12.16 21.71
N PHE A 264 8.20 11.02 21.04
CA PHE A 264 8.28 9.73 21.71
C PHE A 264 9.50 9.59 22.61
N THR A 265 10.64 10.15 22.21
CA THR A 265 11.83 10.17 23.05
C THR A 265 11.61 10.98 24.32
N THR A 266 10.93 12.13 24.20
CA THR A 266 10.61 13.00 25.33
C THR A 266 9.61 12.35 26.26
N ILE A 267 8.56 11.69 25.74
CA ILE A 267 7.60 10.93 26.56
C ILE A 267 8.30 9.81 27.34
N LYS A 268 9.21 9.11 26.70
CA LYS A 268 9.88 7.95 27.32
C LYS A 268 10.86 8.33 28.41
N ASN A 269 11.56 9.45 28.26
CA ASN A 269 12.73 9.79 29.05
C ASN A 269 12.68 11.19 29.72
N GLY A 270 11.69 12.00 29.37
CA GLY A 270 11.63 13.40 29.82
C GLY A 270 10.64 13.64 30.96
N PRO A 271 10.83 14.72 31.71
CA PRO A 271 9.85 15.19 32.70
C PRO A 271 8.59 15.72 31.99
N GLU A 272 7.47 15.75 32.72
CA GLU A 272 6.16 16.18 32.17
C GLU A 272 6.21 17.59 31.55
N GLU A 273 6.93 18.52 32.19
CA GLU A 273 7.16 19.88 31.69
C GLU A 273 7.82 19.91 30.30
N ALA A 274 8.71 18.94 29.99
CA ALA A 274 9.36 18.85 28.70
C ALA A 274 8.38 18.33 27.62
N ILE A 275 7.43 17.48 28.00
CA ILE A 275 6.37 16.98 27.11
C ILE A 275 5.43 18.12 26.73
N ASP A 276 5.00 18.92 27.73
CA ASP A 276 4.09 20.04 27.49
C ASP A 276 4.76 21.15 26.66
N LYS A 277 6.04 21.42 26.91
CA LYS A 277 6.81 22.36 26.11
C LYS A 277 6.92 21.90 24.66
N LEU A 278 7.18 20.61 24.43
CA LEU A 278 7.28 20.05 23.06
C LEU A 278 5.91 20.03 22.35
N ARG A 279 4.82 19.74 23.06
CA ARG A 279 3.45 19.86 22.50
C ARG A 279 3.16 21.28 22.04
N ALA A 280 3.48 22.29 22.86
CA ALA A 280 3.30 23.69 22.50
C ALA A 280 4.16 24.10 21.29
N GLU A 281 5.42 23.65 21.24
CA GLU A 281 6.34 23.89 20.12
C GLU A 281 5.83 23.26 18.82
N LEU A 282 5.38 22.00 18.87
CA LEU A 282 4.81 21.30 17.71
C LEU A 282 3.50 21.94 17.25
N ALA A 283 2.65 22.35 18.17
CA ALA A 283 1.43 23.08 17.83
C ALA A 283 1.74 24.37 17.07
N GLN A 284 2.74 25.14 17.51
CA GLN A 284 3.16 26.37 16.82
C GLN A 284 3.79 26.11 15.45
N LYS A 285 4.51 24.98 15.29
CA LYS A 285 5.14 24.63 14.01
C LYS A 285 4.13 24.23 12.94
N TYR A 286 3.07 23.52 13.36
CA TYR A 286 2.10 22.92 12.41
C TYR A 286 0.76 23.65 12.34
N TYR A 287 0.52 24.62 13.19
CA TYR A 287 -0.67 25.47 13.21
C TYR A 287 -0.35 26.85 12.64
#